data_aad79103c417238687908605037c78b9
#
_entry.id   aad79103c417238687908605037c78b9
#
_cell.length_a   1.000
_cell.length_b   1.000
_cell.length_c   1.000
_cell.angle_alpha   90.00
_cell.angle_beta   90.00
_cell.angle_gamma   90.00
#
_symmetry.space_group_name_H-M   'P 1'
#
loop_
_entity.id
_entity.type
_entity.pdbx_description
1 polymer ?
#
loop_
_entity_poly.entity_id
_entity_poly.type
_entity_poly.pdbx_seq_one_letter_code
_entity_poly.pdbx_strand_id
1 'polypeptide(L)'
;EIAVLEIDERSAPKVFPYAGTFSDTDLIKYSEVSTVEEMAFHEKSDFSPKEVTLPMTQILFHFNEKEFTEAKEEEKGAIIFLRACDMHAVKRVDAIYLQNKFEDFYYKRVRDKVKFVVVGCHKSFDSCFCVSMGSNRYDDYHMGLNFRDNELLLDIKDSLFDIFKGEEKEFQMDFVTENEVKVEVPENIELSDVINLDLWREYDSRCVACGKCNFVCPTCTCFSTQDIAYSENGKVGERRRVWASCHVDGFTDMAGGHNFRQKHGDRMRFKVMHKISDFKKRFGYHMCIGCGRCDDACPEYISFSNCINKLNKELKGGAND
;
A
#
# COMPACT_ATOMS: atom_id res chain seq x y z
N GLU A 1 11.70 8.22 -28.95
CA GLU A 1 11.07 6.95 -29.38
C GLU A 1 11.38 5.91 -28.30
N ILE A 2 10.39 5.56 -27.49
CA ILE A 2 10.53 4.44 -26.54
C ILE A 2 10.46 3.18 -27.40
N ALA A 3 11.59 2.48 -27.52
CA ALA A 3 11.61 1.21 -28.21
C ALA A 3 10.72 0.22 -27.46
N VAL A 4 9.58 -0.12 -28.02
CA VAL A 4 8.79 -1.27 -27.60
C VAL A 4 9.59 -2.50 -27.99
N LEU A 5 10.14 -3.21 -27.01
CA LEU A 5 10.84 -4.45 -27.27
C LEU A 5 9.84 -5.52 -27.68
N GLU A 6 10.10 -6.14 -28.81
CA GLU A 6 9.63 -7.49 -29.09
C GLU A 6 10.34 -8.48 -28.15
N ILE A 7 9.87 -8.56 -26.92
CA ILE A 7 10.22 -9.65 -26.03
C ILE A 7 9.24 -10.78 -26.36
N ASP A 8 9.72 -12.02 -26.40
CA ASP A 8 8.84 -13.19 -26.54
C ASP A 8 7.64 -13.04 -25.58
N GLU A 9 6.46 -12.86 -26.12
CA GLU A 9 5.22 -12.58 -25.38
C GLU A 9 4.94 -13.58 -24.24
N ARG A 10 5.58 -14.75 -24.26
CA ARG A 10 5.41 -15.79 -23.23
C ARG A 10 6.29 -15.58 -22.01
N SER A 11 7.40 -14.85 -22.13
CA SER A 11 8.36 -14.61 -21.04
C SER A 11 8.44 -13.14 -20.59
N ALA A 12 7.80 -12.23 -21.30
CA ALA A 12 7.81 -10.80 -20.96
C ALA A 12 7.13 -10.56 -19.59
N PRO A 13 7.75 -9.78 -18.69
CA PRO A 13 7.13 -9.38 -17.44
C PRO A 13 5.91 -8.50 -17.71
N LYS A 14 4.87 -8.62 -16.87
CA LYS A 14 3.73 -7.72 -16.92
C LYS A 14 4.14 -6.34 -16.41
N VAL A 15 3.73 -5.29 -17.11
CA VAL A 15 4.04 -3.91 -16.76
C VAL A 15 2.86 -3.29 -16.04
N PHE A 16 3.09 -2.79 -14.81
CA PHE A 16 2.08 -2.14 -13.98
C PHE A 16 2.50 -0.71 -13.63
N PRO A 17 2.29 0.26 -14.53
CA PRO A 17 2.49 1.67 -14.23
C PRO A 17 1.26 2.28 -13.55
N TYR A 18 1.34 3.59 -13.31
CA TYR A 18 0.15 4.42 -13.08
C TYR A 18 -0.68 4.39 -14.35
N ALA A 19 -1.66 3.53 -14.40
CA ALA A 19 -2.52 3.43 -15.54
C ALA A 19 -3.60 4.51 -15.46
N GLY A 20 -3.89 5.09 -16.60
CA GLY A 20 -4.92 6.10 -16.75
C GLY A 20 -6.31 5.65 -16.31
N THR A 21 -7.29 6.39 -16.67
CA THR A 21 -8.69 6.20 -16.29
C THR A 21 -9.26 4.90 -16.86
N PHE A 22 -9.53 3.94 -15.97
CA PHE A 22 -10.23 2.68 -16.31
C PHE A 22 -11.67 2.68 -15.84
N SER A 23 -12.20 3.83 -15.45
CA SER A 23 -13.55 3.93 -14.96
C SER A 23 -14.19 5.21 -15.43
N ASP A 24 -15.51 5.24 -15.47
CA ASP A 24 -16.31 6.42 -15.75
C ASP A 24 -16.13 7.53 -14.70
N THR A 25 -15.30 7.33 -13.70
CA THR A 25 -15.10 8.24 -12.56
C THR A 25 -13.71 8.88 -12.52
N ASP A 26 -12.91 8.75 -13.55
CA ASP A 26 -11.54 9.30 -13.66
C ASP A 26 -10.56 8.87 -12.56
N LEU A 27 -10.85 7.77 -11.84
CA LEU A 27 -9.97 7.25 -10.81
C LEU A 27 -8.78 6.51 -11.42
N ILE A 28 -7.60 6.81 -10.91
CA ILE A 28 -6.33 6.22 -11.35
C ILE A 28 -5.95 5.05 -10.45
N LYS A 29 -5.65 3.90 -11.05
CA LYS A 29 -5.21 2.71 -10.35
C LYS A 29 -4.00 2.07 -11.02
N TYR A 30 -3.37 1.12 -10.33
CA TYR A 30 -2.39 0.25 -10.95
C TYR A 30 -3.10 -0.81 -11.80
N SER A 31 -2.68 -0.94 -13.05
CA SER A 31 -3.23 -1.90 -14.01
C SER A 31 -2.16 -2.32 -14.99
N GLU A 32 -2.33 -3.49 -15.59
CA GLU A 32 -1.51 -3.91 -16.74
C GLU A 32 -1.83 -3.00 -17.91
N VAL A 33 -0.79 -2.49 -18.59
CA VAL A 33 -0.90 -1.62 -19.76
C VAL A 33 -0.12 -2.19 -20.91
N SER A 34 -0.54 -1.86 -22.12
CA SER A 34 0.09 -2.29 -23.37
C SER A 34 0.85 -1.16 -24.06
N THR A 35 0.54 0.10 -23.75
CA THR A 35 1.17 1.27 -24.36
C THR A 35 1.52 2.34 -23.34
N VAL A 36 2.44 3.23 -23.70
CA VAL A 36 2.90 4.34 -22.85
C VAL A 36 1.80 5.39 -22.65
N GLU A 37 0.94 5.57 -23.62
CA GLU A 37 -0.15 6.54 -23.60
C GLU A 37 -1.18 6.21 -22.52
N GLU A 38 -1.26 4.95 -22.09
CA GLU A 38 -2.14 4.53 -20.99
C GLU A 38 -1.59 4.93 -19.61
N MET A 39 -0.34 5.42 -19.53
CA MET A 39 0.35 5.73 -18.28
C MET A 39 0.09 7.16 -17.81
N ALA A 40 -0.37 7.33 -16.59
CA ALA A 40 -0.66 8.64 -15.97
C ALA A 40 0.45 9.06 -14.98
N PHE A 41 1.66 9.31 -15.46
CA PHE A 41 2.84 9.58 -14.62
C PHE A 41 2.76 10.87 -13.81
N HIS A 42 2.01 11.87 -14.26
CA HIS A 42 1.90 13.18 -13.61
C HIS A 42 0.81 13.22 -12.54
N GLU A 43 -0.04 12.21 -12.50
CA GLU A 43 -1.16 12.12 -11.57
C GLU A 43 -0.80 11.32 -10.31
N LYS A 44 -1.61 11.48 -9.28
CA LYS A 44 -1.57 10.63 -8.10
C LYS A 44 -2.51 9.45 -8.30
N SER A 45 -2.05 8.24 -8.04
CA SER A 45 -2.96 7.08 -8.07
C SER A 45 -3.86 7.07 -6.84
N ASP A 46 -5.15 6.83 -7.05
CA ASP A 46 -6.15 6.69 -5.99
C ASP A 46 -5.97 5.36 -5.23
N PHE A 47 -5.53 4.32 -5.94
CA PHE A 47 -5.26 3.00 -5.40
C PHE A 47 -3.76 2.75 -5.28
N SER A 48 -3.40 1.84 -4.39
CA SER A 48 -1.98 1.52 -4.14
C SER A 48 -1.48 0.38 -5.02
N PRO A 49 -0.15 0.29 -5.28
CA PRO A 49 0.45 -0.80 -6.04
C PRO A 49 0.37 -2.16 -5.34
N LYS A 50 -0.08 -2.22 -4.08
CA LYS A 50 -0.07 -3.46 -3.30
C LYS A 50 -0.93 -4.57 -3.91
N GLU A 51 -1.96 -4.23 -4.71
CA GLU A 51 -2.82 -5.24 -5.34
C GLU A 51 -2.08 -6.11 -6.36
N VAL A 52 -0.95 -5.63 -6.89
CA VAL A 52 -0.08 -6.41 -7.78
C VAL A 52 0.63 -7.53 -7.01
N THR A 53 1.13 -7.24 -5.80
CA THR A 53 1.86 -8.21 -4.97
C THR A 53 0.98 -8.91 -3.94
N LEU A 54 -0.13 -8.30 -3.57
CA LEU A 54 -1.16 -8.82 -2.66
C LEU A 54 -2.52 -8.64 -3.32
N PRO A 55 -2.95 -9.53 -4.22
CA PRO A 55 -4.25 -9.44 -4.89
C PRO A 55 -5.40 -9.36 -3.90
N MET A 56 -6.47 -8.60 -4.23
CA MET A 56 -7.65 -8.46 -3.37
C MET A 56 -8.27 -9.80 -3.00
N THR A 57 -8.20 -10.76 -3.92
CA THR A 57 -8.60 -12.15 -3.70
C THR A 57 -7.53 -13.06 -4.27
N GLN A 58 -7.05 -14.00 -3.44
CA GLN A 58 -6.01 -14.95 -3.82
C GLN A 58 -6.42 -16.35 -3.39
N ILE A 59 -6.50 -17.27 -4.33
CA ILE A 59 -6.68 -18.69 -4.03
C ILE A 59 -5.37 -19.21 -3.44
N LEU A 60 -5.45 -19.80 -2.25
CA LEU A 60 -4.31 -20.40 -1.59
C LEU A 60 -4.13 -21.84 -2.04
N PHE A 61 -5.21 -22.60 -2.04
CA PHE A 61 -5.21 -23.98 -2.50
C PHE A 61 -6.63 -24.44 -2.85
N HIS A 62 -6.70 -25.47 -3.67
CA HIS A 62 -7.91 -26.24 -3.92
C HIS A 62 -7.92 -27.48 -3.04
N PHE A 63 -9.08 -27.95 -2.68
CA PHE A 63 -9.24 -29.18 -1.90
C PHE A 63 -10.33 -30.08 -2.49
N ASN A 64 -10.12 -31.38 -2.34
CA ASN A 64 -11.11 -32.40 -2.60
C ASN A 64 -11.04 -33.46 -1.46
N GLU A 65 -11.86 -34.55 -1.55
CA GLU A 65 -11.91 -35.56 -0.50
C GLU A 65 -10.56 -36.27 -0.22
N LYS A 66 -9.59 -36.18 -1.12
CA LYS A 66 -8.37 -36.99 -1.09
C LYS A 66 -7.11 -36.13 -0.92
N GLU A 67 -7.09 -34.90 -1.44
CA GLU A 67 -5.87 -34.14 -1.56
C GLU A 67 -6.11 -32.61 -1.52
N PHE A 68 -5.04 -31.91 -1.24
CA PHE A 68 -4.93 -30.45 -1.37
C PHE A 68 -3.98 -30.15 -2.52
N THR A 69 -4.38 -29.29 -3.43
CA THR A 69 -3.59 -28.89 -4.60
C THR A 69 -3.37 -27.38 -4.58
N GLU A 70 -2.14 -26.94 -4.75
CA GLU A 70 -1.84 -25.52 -4.85
C GLU A 70 -2.55 -24.89 -6.05
N ALA A 71 -2.93 -23.61 -5.89
CA ALA A 71 -3.43 -22.85 -7.02
C ALA A 71 -2.32 -22.67 -8.08
N LYS A 72 -2.73 -22.68 -9.35
CA LYS A 72 -1.81 -22.48 -10.47
C LYS A 72 -1.11 -21.15 -10.32
N GLU A 73 0.21 -21.16 -10.41
CA GLU A 73 1.04 -19.99 -10.30
C GLU A 73 1.09 -19.19 -11.62
N GLU A 74 1.07 -17.86 -11.53
CA GLU A 74 1.41 -16.98 -12.65
C GLU A 74 2.94 -17.06 -12.87
N GLU A 75 3.34 -17.45 -14.06
CA GLU A 75 4.76 -17.62 -14.42
C GLU A 75 5.45 -16.28 -14.73
N LYS A 76 4.69 -15.32 -15.26
CA LYS A 76 5.20 -14.02 -15.65
C LYS A 76 5.54 -13.16 -14.43
N GLY A 77 6.67 -12.46 -14.49
CA GLY A 77 7.02 -11.41 -13.55
C GLY A 77 6.22 -10.12 -13.78
N ALA A 78 6.52 -9.12 -12.97
CA ALA A 78 5.91 -7.79 -13.12
C ALA A 78 6.96 -6.68 -12.99
N ILE A 79 6.83 -5.63 -13.80
CA ILE A 79 7.53 -4.36 -13.64
C ILE A 79 6.51 -3.36 -13.10
N ILE A 80 6.78 -2.82 -11.91
CA ILE A 80 5.88 -1.86 -11.27
C ILE A 80 6.54 -0.49 -11.24
N PHE A 81 5.89 0.49 -11.87
CA PHE A 81 6.27 1.89 -11.79
C PHE A 81 5.61 2.52 -10.58
N LEU A 82 6.38 3.12 -9.68
CA LEU A 82 5.85 3.65 -8.44
C LEU A 82 6.71 4.80 -7.90
N ARG A 83 6.20 5.55 -6.93
CA ARG A 83 6.94 6.65 -6.31
C ARG A 83 7.74 6.17 -5.10
N ALA A 84 8.70 6.98 -4.65
CA ALA A 84 9.54 6.67 -3.49
C ALA A 84 8.73 6.26 -2.24
N CYS A 85 7.62 6.94 -1.96
CA CYS A 85 6.76 6.59 -0.83
C CYS A 85 6.13 5.19 -0.98
N ASP A 86 5.77 4.76 -2.18
CA ASP A 86 5.24 3.43 -2.44
C ASP A 86 6.34 2.35 -2.33
N MET A 87 7.61 2.65 -2.65
CA MET A 87 8.74 1.76 -2.32
C MET A 87 8.88 1.56 -0.82
N HIS A 88 8.74 2.63 -0.05
CA HIS A 88 8.68 2.52 1.41
C HIS A 88 7.48 1.68 1.89
N ALA A 89 6.37 1.67 1.16
CA ALA A 89 5.25 0.77 1.46
C ALA A 89 5.61 -0.69 1.18
N VAL A 90 6.24 -0.98 0.05
CA VAL A 90 6.74 -2.33 -0.28
C VAL A 90 7.66 -2.83 0.84
N LYS A 91 8.63 -2.03 1.28
CA LYS A 91 9.53 -2.37 2.40
C LYS A 91 8.76 -2.73 3.67
N ARG A 92 7.65 -2.06 3.97
CA ARG A 92 6.81 -2.34 5.15
C ARG A 92 6.01 -3.62 5.01
N VAL A 93 5.54 -3.90 3.81
CA VAL A 93 4.86 -5.16 3.49
C VAL A 93 5.86 -6.32 3.54
N ASP A 94 7.06 -6.16 2.98
CA ASP A 94 8.15 -7.15 3.07
C ASP A 94 8.50 -7.43 4.55
N ALA A 95 8.56 -6.39 5.40
CA ALA A 95 8.82 -6.57 6.83
C ALA A 95 7.75 -7.45 7.52
N ILE A 96 6.49 -7.34 7.12
CA ILE A 96 5.39 -8.15 7.68
C ILE A 96 5.42 -9.58 7.14
N TYR A 97 5.56 -9.75 5.82
CA TYR A 97 5.37 -11.05 5.17
C TYR A 97 6.65 -11.87 5.04
N LEU A 98 7.83 -11.24 5.01
CA LEU A 98 9.10 -11.93 4.81
C LEU A 98 10.04 -11.87 6.03
N GLN A 99 9.93 -10.83 6.88
CA GLN A 99 10.89 -10.59 7.96
C GLN A 99 10.31 -10.79 9.36
N ASN A 100 9.06 -11.26 9.45
CA ASN A 100 8.33 -11.39 10.70
C ASN A 100 8.34 -12.83 11.23
N LYS A 101 9.52 -13.43 11.41
CA LYS A 101 9.82 -14.80 11.85
C LYS A 101 9.57 -15.89 10.79
N PHE A 102 8.47 -15.80 10.05
CA PHE A 102 8.11 -16.75 8.98
C PHE A 102 7.89 -15.97 7.70
N GLU A 103 8.32 -16.55 6.57
CA GLU A 103 8.05 -16.04 5.25
C GLU A 103 6.67 -16.52 4.80
N ASP A 104 5.84 -15.60 4.31
CA ASP A 104 4.58 -15.96 3.65
C ASP A 104 4.91 -16.48 2.24
N PHE A 105 4.68 -17.75 2.02
CA PHE A 105 4.99 -18.44 0.77
C PHE A 105 4.31 -17.78 -0.44
N TYR A 106 3.04 -17.41 -0.32
CA TYR A 106 2.27 -16.84 -1.42
C TYR A 106 2.69 -15.43 -1.78
N TYR A 107 3.07 -14.63 -0.78
CA TYR A 107 3.61 -13.29 -1.02
C TYR A 107 5.01 -13.37 -1.65
N LYS A 108 5.88 -14.22 -1.10
CA LYS A 108 7.26 -14.36 -1.53
C LYS A 108 7.36 -14.71 -3.01
N ARG A 109 6.62 -15.69 -3.47
CA ARG A 109 6.70 -16.16 -4.87
C ARG A 109 6.27 -15.12 -5.90
N VAL A 110 5.35 -14.21 -5.54
CA VAL A 110 4.99 -13.06 -6.38
C VAL A 110 6.05 -11.99 -6.28
N ARG A 111 6.49 -11.67 -5.05
CA ARG A 111 7.44 -10.60 -4.75
C ARG A 111 8.81 -10.83 -5.42
N ASP A 112 9.28 -12.07 -5.47
CA ASP A 112 10.57 -12.44 -6.08
C ASP A 112 10.61 -12.20 -7.60
N LYS A 113 9.45 -12.10 -8.26
CA LYS A 113 9.31 -11.86 -9.70
C LYS A 113 9.06 -10.39 -10.07
N VAL A 114 9.05 -9.49 -9.08
CA VAL A 114 8.72 -8.08 -9.30
C VAL A 114 9.99 -7.23 -9.40
N LYS A 115 10.04 -6.39 -10.44
CA LYS A 115 11.03 -5.33 -10.59
C LYS A 115 10.36 -3.97 -10.37
N PHE A 116 11.07 -3.04 -9.77
CA PHE A 116 10.55 -1.72 -9.45
C PHE A 116 11.26 -0.64 -10.26
N VAL A 117 10.44 0.21 -10.87
CA VAL A 117 10.88 1.47 -11.49
C VAL A 117 10.38 2.62 -10.64
N VAL A 118 11.30 3.38 -10.06
CA VAL A 118 10.93 4.54 -9.25
C VAL A 118 10.78 5.76 -10.14
N VAL A 119 9.58 6.33 -10.14
CA VAL A 119 9.27 7.56 -10.87
C VAL A 119 9.52 8.75 -9.96
N GLY A 120 10.28 9.72 -10.45
CA GLY A 120 10.59 10.95 -9.74
C GLY A 120 9.33 11.72 -9.33
N CYS A 121 9.41 12.38 -8.18
CA CYS A 121 8.32 13.17 -7.62
C CYS A 121 8.86 14.54 -7.23
N HIS A 122 8.84 15.49 -8.16
CA HIS A 122 9.34 16.85 -7.95
C HIS A 122 8.33 17.78 -7.30
N LYS A 123 7.04 17.45 -7.35
CA LYS A 123 5.95 18.23 -6.75
C LYS A 123 5.08 17.33 -5.87
N SER A 124 4.74 17.85 -4.68
CA SER A 124 3.81 17.22 -3.74
C SER A 124 2.38 17.29 -4.26
N PHE A 125 1.57 16.27 -3.97
CA PHE A 125 0.11 16.33 -4.12
C PHE A 125 -0.52 16.83 -2.81
N ASP A 126 -1.71 17.42 -2.89
CA ASP A 126 -2.36 18.19 -1.83
C ASP A 126 -2.48 17.45 -0.50
N SER A 127 -2.79 16.15 -0.51
CA SER A 127 -2.95 15.34 0.69
C SER A 127 -1.67 14.64 1.17
N CYS A 128 -0.54 14.77 0.43
CA CYS A 128 0.71 14.10 0.77
C CYS A 128 1.38 14.71 2.00
N PHE A 129 1.93 13.85 2.86
CA PHE A 129 2.79 14.22 4.00
C PHE A 129 3.97 13.24 4.15
N CYS A 130 4.48 12.75 3.02
CA CYS A 130 5.57 11.76 2.98
C CYS A 130 6.88 12.30 3.57
N VAL A 131 7.14 13.60 3.49
CA VAL A 131 8.31 14.25 4.11
C VAL A 131 8.25 14.12 5.63
N SER A 132 7.08 14.38 6.25
CA SER A 132 6.87 14.20 7.68
C SER A 132 7.05 12.74 8.13
N MET A 133 6.87 11.78 7.23
CA MET A 133 7.02 10.34 7.51
C MET A 133 8.40 9.80 7.12
N GLY A 134 9.30 10.62 6.57
CA GLY A 134 10.62 10.20 6.09
C GLY A 134 10.57 9.17 4.96
N SER A 135 9.56 9.25 4.09
CA SER A 135 9.31 8.30 3.00
C SER A 135 9.34 8.94 1.60
N ASN A 136 9.82 10.18 1.51
CA ASN A 136 9.90 10.95 0.28
C ASN A 136 11.09 10.58 -0.62
N ARG A 137 12.08 9.83 -0.10
CA ARG A 137 13.28 9.41 -0.83
C ARG A 137 13.47 7.91 -0.76
N TYR A 138 13.92 7.31 -1.88
CA TYR A 138 14.24 5.89 -1.94
C TYR A 138 15.25 5.63 -3.05
N ASP A 139 16.41 5.03 -2.74
CA ASP A 139 17.52 4.88 -3.67
C ASP A 139 17.79 3.42 -4.09
N ASP A 140 17.11 2.45 -3.45
CA ASP A 140 17.25 1.02 -3.74
C ASP A 140 16.15 0.54 -4.71
N TYR A 141 16.35 0.82 -6.01
CA TYR A 141 15.43 0.47 -7.10
C TYR A 141 16.18 -0.21 -8.26
N HIS A 142 15.45 -0.86 -9.15
CA HIS A 142 16.02 -1.50 -10.34
C HIS A 142 16.27 -0.49 -11.46
N MET A 143 15.38 0.50 -11.59
CA MET A 143 15.54 1.66 -12.47
C MET A 143 14.89 2.89 -11.85
N GLY A 144 15.53 4.04 -11.98
CA GLY A 144 14.99 5.35 -11.66
C GLY A 144 14.59 6.12 -12.92
N LEU A 145 13.54 6.92 -12.84
CA LEU A 145 12.98 7.63 -13.98
C LEU A 145 12.54 9.04 -13.58
N ASN A 146 13.13 10.05 -14.24
CA ASN A 146 12.70 11.44 -14.13
C ASN A 146 12.18 11.96 -15.44
N PHE A 147 11.09 12.73 -15.39
CA PHE A 147 10.61 13.54 -16.49
C PHE A 147 11.06 14.99 -16.27
N ARG A 148 11.90 15.52 -17.15
CA ARG A 148 12.33 16.92 -17.13
C ARG A 148 12.14 17.54 -18.50
N ASP A 149 11.29 18.56 -18.59
CA ASP A 149 10.93 19.22 -19.82
C ASP A 149 10.51 18.23 -20.91
N ASN A 150 11.32 18.02 -21.94
CA ASN A 150 11.09 17.04 -22.99
C ASN A 150 12.08 15.86 -22.94
N GLU A 151 12.77 15.68 -21.81
CA GLU A 151 13.76 14.63 -21.65
C GLU A 151 13.28 13.58 -20.65
N LEU A 152 13.56 12.32 -20.95
CA LEU A 152 13.42 11.20 -20.06
C LEU A 152 14.80 10.80 -19.55
N LEU A 153 15.06 11.00 -18.27
CA LEU A 153 16.30 10.63 -17.61
C LEU A 153 16.13 9.30 -16.89
N LEU A 154 17.05 8.37 -17.14
CA LEU A 154 17.02 7.02 -16.57
C LEU A 154 18.29 6.77 -15.74
N ASP A 155 18.11 6.18 -14.54
CA ASP A 155 19.20 5.59 -13.74
C ASP A 155 19.00 4.07 -13.71
N ILE A 156 19.78 3.34 -14.51
CA ILE A 156 19.64 1.90 -14.70
C ILE A 156 20.58 1.17 -13.74
N LYS A 157 20.00 0.33 -12.87
CA LYS A 157 20.73 -0.49 -11.88
C LYS A 157 20.57 -2.00 -12.09
N ASP A 158 19.58 -2.42 -12.87
CA ASP A 158 19.32 -3.82 -13.18
C ASP A 158 19.49 -4.07 -14.67
N SER A 159 20.24 -5.10 -15.02
CA SER A 159 20.56 -5.46 -16.40
C SER A 159 19.34 -5.73 -17.29
N LEU A 160 18.19 -6.00 -16.72
CA LEU A 160 16.93 -6.10 -17.48
C LEU A 160 16.65 -4.83 -18.30
N PHE A 161 17.13 -3.67 -17.83
CA PHE A 161 16.90 -2.36 -18.45
C PHE A 161 18.08 -1.86 -19.30
N ASP A 162 19.14 -2.66 -19.50
CA ASP A 162 20.32 -2.30 -20.32
C ASP A 162 19.99 -2.10 -21.81
N ILE A 163 18.79 -2.44 -22.21
CA ILE A 163 18.28 -2.21 -23.56
C ILE A 163 18.03 -0.73 -23.86
N PHE A 164 17.73 0.07 -22.83
CA PHE A 164 17.57 1.51 -22.99
C PHE A 164 18.95 2.14 -23.22
N LYS A 165 19.11 2.79 -24.37
CA LYS A 165 20.35 3.45 -24.74
C LYS A 165 20.07 4.92 -24.99
N GLY A 166 20.99 5.77 -24.57
CA GLY A 166 20.90 7.21 -24.72
C GLY A 166 22.26 7.88 -24.51
N GLU A 167 22.25 9.19 -24.44
CA GLU A 167 23.44 9.96 -24.06
C GLU A 167 23.64 9.83 -22.53
N GLU A 168 24.88 9.65 -22.09
CA GLU A 168 25.23 9.67 -20.68
C GLU A 168 25.09 11.10 -20.15
N LYS A 169 24.27 11.26 -19.11
CA LYS A 169 24.05 12.52 -18.39
C LYS A 169 24.12 12.29 -16.89
N GLU A 170 24.46 13.36 -16.16
CA GLU A 170 24.37 13.33 -14.70
C GLU A 170 22.91 13.11 -14.27
N PHE A 171 22.68 12.10 -13.45
CA PHE A 171 21.36 11.75 -12.94
C PHE A 171 21.26 12.03 -11.45
N GLN A 172 20.21 12.74 -11.06
CA GLN A 172 19.77 12.86 -9.68
C GLN A 172 18.25 12.67 -9.64
N MET A 173 17.80 11.67 -8.87
CA MET A 173 16.38 11.41 -8.71
C MET A 173 15.65 12.61 -8.09
N ASP A 174 14.54 12.99 -8.70
CA ASP A 174 13.69 14.06 -8.18
C ASP A 174 12.84 13.53 -7.01
N PHE A 175 13.05 14.11 -5.84
CA PHE A 175 12.28 13.80 -4.65
C PHE A 175 11.64 15.07 -4.06
N VAL A 176 10.39 14.94 -3.66
CA VAL A 176 9.71 15.98 -2.88
C VAL A 176 10.49 16.29 -1.60
N THR A 177 10.75 17.56 -1.36
CA THR A 177 11.45 18.06 -0.17
C THR A 177 10.52 18.69 0.85
N GLU A 178 9.31 19.06 0.43
CA GLU A 178 8.29 19.70 1.26
C GLU A 178 6.88 19.24 0.86
N ASN A 179 6.00 19.11 1.84
CA ASN A 179 4.56 18.88 1.63
C ASN A 179 3.76 20.07 2.19
N GLU A 180 2.58 20.35 1.63
CA GLU A 180 1.65 21.32 2.20
C GLU A 180 1.12 20.82 3.55
N VAL A 181 0.73 19.55 3.62
CA VAL A 181 0.30 18.90 4.86
C VAL A 181 1.50 18.58 5.73
N LYS A 182 1.57 19.21 6.89
CA LYS A 182 2.59 18.94 7.92
C LYS A 182 2.00 18.05 9.00
N VAL A 183 2.74 16.99 9.36
CA VAL A 183 2.32 16.05 10.42
C VAL A 183 3.43 15.94 11.45
N GLU A 184 3.07 16.19 12.69
CA GLU A 184 3.91 15.93 13.84
C GLU A 184 3.51 14.62 14.50
N VAL A 185 4.32 13.61 14.33
CA VAL A 185 4.05 12.29 14.92
C VAL A 185 4.54 12.28 16.37
N PRO A 186 3.67 12.03 17.36
CA PRO A 186 4.11 11.94 18.74
C PRO A 186 5.05 10.74 18.93
N GLU A 187 6.02 10.91 19.82
CA GLU A 187 7.00 9.86 20.13
C GLU A 187 6.61 9.10 21.42
N ASN A 188 7.13 7.87 21.56
CA ASN A 188 7.01 7.05 22.75
C ASN A 188 5.58 6.86 23.29
N ILE A 189 4.62 6.71 22.37
CA ILE A 189 3.20 6.57 22.72
C ILE A 189 2.96 5.17 23.32
N GLU A 190 2.39 5.12 24.53
CA GLU A 190 1.87 3.90 25.13
C GLU A 190 0.34 3.82 24.96
N LEU A 191 -0.18 2.59 24.97
CA LEU A 191 -1.63 2.39 24.84
C LEU A 191 -2.42 3.03 25.99
N SER A 192 -1.83 3.01 27.22
CA SER A 192 -2.40 3.66 28.40
C SER A 192 -2.67 5.14 28.21
N ASP A 193 -1.78 5.83 27.48
CA ASP A 193 -1.84 7.28 27.28
C ASP A 193 -2.98 7.70 26.34
N VAL A 194 -3.41 6.78 25.48
CA VAL A 194 -4.34 7.08 24.39
C VAL A 194 -5.69 6.38 24.49
N ILE A 195 -5.81 5.33 25.32
CA ILE A 195 -6.97 4.44 25.30
C ILE A 195 -8.28 5.15 25.66
N ASN A 196 -8.20 6.11 26.56
CA ASN A 196 -9.36 6.82 27.13
C ASN A 196 -9.53 8.26 26.59
N LEU A 197 -8.75 8.68 25.58
CA LEU A 197 -8.87 10.03 25.04
C LEU A 197 -10.25 10.22 24.36
N ASP A 198 -10.90 11.32 24.67
CA ASP A 198 -12.19 11.72 24.07
C ASP A 198 -12.07 12.00 22.57
N LEU A 199 -10.88 12.31 22.08
CA LEU A 199 -10.55 12.42 20.66
C LEU A 199 -11.17 11.30 19.82
N TRP A 200 -11.19 10.06 20.33
CA TRP A 200 -11.71 8.92 19.57
C TRP A 200 -13.22 8.96 19.40
N ARG A 201 -13.94 9.64 20.30
CA ARG A 201 -15.43 9.71 20.25
C ARG A 201 -15.93 10.53 19.07
N GLU A 202 -15.12 11.47 18.54
CA GLU A 202 -15.41 12.17 17.29
C GLU A 202 -15.68 11.21 16.13
N TYR A 203 -14.93 10.11 16.08
CA TYR A 203 -15.02 9.14 14.98
C TYR A 203 -16.18 8.15 15.12
N ASP A 204 -16.82 8.07 16.29
CA ASP A 204 -17.99 7.21 16.48
C ASP A 204 -19.17 7.66 15.61
N SER A 205 -19.33 8.97 15.41
CA SER A 205 -20.39 9.57 14.59
C SER A 205 -19.96 9.86 13.14
N ARG A 206 -18.67 10.16 12.92
CA ARG A 206 -18.18 10.55 11.58
C ARG A 206 -17.83 9.38 10.71
N CYS A 207 -17.28 8.29 11.26
CA CYS A 207 -16.84 7.16 10.47
C CYS A 207 -18.01 6.23 10.14
N VAL A 208 -18.27 6.01 8.84
CA VAL A 208 -19.32 5.10 8.36
C VAL A 208 -18.83 3.64 8.17
N ALA A 209 -17.66 3.31 8.70
CA ALA A 209 -17.07 1.96 8.65
C ALA A 209 -16.95 1.33 7.26
N CYS A 210 -16.86 2.13 6.18
CA CYS A 210 -16.81 1.64 4.80
C CYS A 210 -15.49 0.91 4.45
N GLY A 211 -14.42 1.10 5.23
CA GLY A 211 -13.12 0.44 5.02
C GLY A 211 -12.26 0.99 3.88
N LYS A 212 -12.73 1.92 3.04
CA LYS A 212 -11.98 2.46 1.89
C LYS A 212 -10.56 2.91 2.25
N CYS A 213 -10.40 3.61 3.38
CA CYS A 213 -9.10 4.10 3.86
C CYS A 213 -8.06 2.99 4.12
N ASN A 214 -8.48 1.74 4.30
CA ASN A 214 -7.57 0.60 4.42
C ASN A 214 -7.34 -0.09 3.05
N PHE A 215 -8.35 -0.12 2.20
CA PHE A 215 -8.23 -0.72 0.88
C PHE A 215 -7.27 0.07 -0.02
N VAL A 216 -7.34 1.40 -0.02
CA VAL A 216 -6.41 2.24 -0.79
C VAL A 216 -5.02 2.36 -0.13
N CYS A 217 -4.88 2.01 1.15
CA CYS A 217 -3.62 2.15 1.86
C CYS A 217 -2.61 1.08 1.43
N PRO A 218 -1.41 1.46 0.97
CA PRO A 218 -0.41 0.51 0.48
C PRO A 218 0.21 -0.35 1.59
N THR A 219 0.08 0.06 2.85
CA THR A 219 0.65 -0.66 4.00
C THR A 219 -0.39 -1.37 4.87
N CYS A 220 -1.68 -1.38 4.48
CA CYS A 220 -2.70 -2.18 5.16
C CYS A 220 -2.72 -3.60 4.59
N THR A 221 -2.54 -4.59 5.47
CA THR A 221 -2.36 -6.00 5.12
C THR A 221 -3.40 -6.92 5.75
N CYS A 222 -4.48 -6.36 6.32
CA CYS A 222 -5.56 -7.15 6.90
C CYS A 222 -6.22 -8.04 5.85
N PHE A 223 -6.43 -9.30 6.16
CA PHE A 223 -7.13 -10.25 5.30
C PHE A 223 -8.01 -11.19 6.13
N SER A 224 -8.96 -11.82 5.46
CA SER A 224 -9.72 -12.97 5.96
C SER A 224 -9.50 -14.17 5.05
N THR A 225 -9.62 -15.36 5.58
CA THR A 225 -9.67 -16.60 4.79
C THR A 225 -11.10 -17.06 4.64
N GLN A 226 -11.45 -17.53 3.44
CA GLN A 226 -12.78 -18.03 3.12
C GLN A 226 -12.66 -19.36 2.40
N ASP A 227 -13.50 -20.32 2.80
CA ASP A 227 -13.66 -21.59 2.08
C ASP A 227 -14.87 -21.49 1.16
N ILE A 228 -14.66 -21.69 -0.13
CA ILE A 228 -15.69 -21.70 -1.17
C ILE A 228 -15.92 -23.16 -1.59
N ALA A 229 -17.05 -23.71 -1.22
CA ALA A 229 -17.43 -25.05 -1.63
C ALA A 229 -18.01 -25.05 -3.06
N TYR A 230 -17.54 -25.99 -3.88
CA TYR A 230 -18.04 -26.21 -5.24
C TYR A 230 -19.10 -27.31 -5.30
N SER A 231 -19.28 -28.03 -4.20
CA SER A 231 -20.25 -29.11 -4.08
C SER A 231 -21.12 -28.93 -2.84
N GLU A 232 -22.34 -29.41 -2.90
CA GLU A 232 -23.32 -29.32 -1.79
C GLU A 232 -22.82 -29.97 -0.50
N ASN A 233 -22.01 -31.02 -0.60
CA ASN A 233 -21.46 -31.71 0.56
C ASN A 233 -20.23 -31.04 1.17
N GLY A 234 -19.76 -29.91 0.59
CA GLY A 234 -18.64 -29.14 1.09
C GLY A 234 -17.26 -29.78 0.95
N LYS A 235 -17.15 -30.91 0.24
CA LYS A 235 -15.91 -31.70 0.18
C LYS A 235 -14.97 -31.33 -0.96
N VAL A 236 -15.43 -30.51 -1.90
CA VAL A 236 -14.65 -29.99 -3.03
C VAL A 236 -14.77 -28.49 -3.06
N GLY A 237 -13.65 -27.81 -3.14
CA GLY A 237 -13.66 -26.36 -3.12
C GLY A 237 -12.27 -25.74 -3.14
N GLU A 238 -12.21 -24.51 -2.69
CA GLU A 238 -10.97 -23.74 -2.56
C GLU A 238 -10.94 -22.94 -1.28
N ARG A 239 -9.74 -22.65 -0.78
CA ARG A 239 -9.51 -21.64 0.26
C ARG A 239 -8.91 -20.39 -0.36
N ARG A 240 -9.53 -19.27 -0.08
CA ARG A 240 -9.09 -17.94 -0.52
C ARG A 240 -8.59 -17.08 0.64
N ARG A 241 -7.63 -16.25 0.35
CA ARG A 241 -7.30 -15.06 1.14
C ARG A 241 -7.95 -13.86 0.46
N VAL A 242 -8.74 -13.08 1.20
CA VAL A 242 -9.48 -11.91 0.72
C VAL A 242 -9.11 -10.71 1.57
N TRP A 243 -8.85 -9.55 0.96
CA TRP A 243 -8.60 -8.33 1.74
C TRP A 243 -9.74 -8.06 2.71
N ALA A 244 -9.35 -7.59 3.91
CA ALA A 244 -10.26 -7.18 4.95
C ALA A 244 -9.86 -5.81 5.50
N SER A 245 -10.68 -5.24 6.35
CA SER A 245 -10.42 -3.96 6.95
C SER A 245 -10.77 -3.95 8.43
N CYS A 246 -9.82 -3.51 9.25
CA CYS A 246 -10.04 -3.32 10.69
C CYS A 246 -11.09 -2.25 11.00
N HIS A 247 -11.57 -1.48 10.03
CA HIS A 247 -12.65 -0.51 10.14
C HIS A 247 -14.03 -1.09 9.82
N VAL A 248 -14.10 -2.22 9.11
CA VAL A 248 -15.38 -2.85 8.73
C VAL A 248 -15.90 -3.67 9.90
N ASP A 249 -17.23 -3.66 10.09
CA ASP A 249 -17.91 -4.47 11.09
C ASP A 249 -17.67 -5.96 10.83
N GLY A 250 -17.60 -6.74 11.91
CA GLY A 250 -17.41 -8.17 11.85
C GLY A 250 -15.96 -8.64 11.70
N PHE A 251 -15.03 -7.82 11.20
CA PHE A 251 -13.64 -8.26 10.95
C PHE A 251 -12.92 -8.73 12.23
N THR A 252 -13.23 -8.16 13.38
CA THR A 252 -12.59 -8.51 14.66
C THR A 252 -13.52 -9.25 15.61
N ASP A 253 -14.62 -9.78 15.10
CA ASP A 253 -15.54 -10.60 15.88
C ASP A 253 -14.87 -11.94 16.23
N MET A 254 -15.03 -12.33 17.46
CA MET A 254 -14.52 -13.57 18.01
C MET A 254 -15.64 -14.60 18.17
N ALA A 255 -15.27 -15.85 18.34
CA ALA A 255 -16.22 -16.90 18.68
C ALA A 255 -17.08 -16.49 19.90
N GLY A 256 -18.40 -16.70 19.82
CA GLY A 256 -19.35 -16.25 20.83
C GLY A 256 -19.83 -14.81 20.70
N GLY A 257 -19.49 -14.13 19.58
CA GLY A 257 -19.99 -12.78 19.29
C GLY A 257 -19.30 -11.65 20.05
N HIS A 258 -18.13 -11.94 20.65
CA HIS A 258 -17.37 -10.91 21.37
C HIS A 258 -16.56 -10.06 20.41
N ASN A 259 -16.55 -8.72 20.61
CA ASN A 259 -15.79 -7.76 19.83
C ASN A 259 -15.18 -6.69 20.75
N PHE A 260 -13.86 -6.56 20.72
CA PHE A 260 -13.11 -5.58 21.54
C PHE A 260 -13.18 -4.14 21.01
N ARG A 261 -13.60 -3.95 19.76
CA ARG A 261 -13.61 -2.65 19.07
C ARG A 261 -14.97 -2.40 18.41
N GLN A 262 -16.01 -2.29 19.24
CA GLN A 262 -17.38 -2.08 18.77
C GLN A 262 -17.57 -0.69 18.17
N LYS A 263 -16.98 0.34 18.80
CA LYS A 263 -17.12 1.73 18.36
C LYS A 263 -16.12 2.05 17.25
N HIS A 264 -16.52 2.89 16.30
CA HIS A 264 -15.69 3.31 15.19
C HIS A 264 -14.44 4.07 15.66
N GLY A 265 -14.54 4.87 16.72
CA GLY A 265 -13.41 5.55 17.34
C GLY A 265 -12.36 4.57 17.91
N ASP A 266 -12.78 3.44 18.46
CA ASP A 266 -11.84 2.42 18.92
C ASP A 266 -11.09 1.75 17.76
N ARG A 267 -11.72 1.62 16.60
CA ARG A 267 -11.09 1.14 15.37
C ARG A 267 -10.14 2.19 14.81
N MET A 268 -10.50 3.48 14.86
CA MET A 268 -9.62 4.58 14.45
C MET A 268 -8.38 4.63 15.36
N ARG A 269 -8.54 4.56 16.68
CA ARG A 269 -7.42 4.45 17.62
C ARG A 269 -6.50 3.30 17.26
N PHE A 270 -7.05 2.11 17.06
CA PHE A 270 -6.27 0.93 16.66
C PHE A 270 -5.48 1.18 15.38
N LYS A 271 -6.11 1.74 14.35
CA LYS A 271 -5.43 2.07 13.09
C LYS A 271 -4.29 3.06 13.32
N VAL A 272 -4.53 4.13 14.08
CA VAL A 272 -3.53 5.17 14.36
C VAL A 272 -2.34 4.54 15.10
N MET A 273 -2.59 3.84 16.21
CA MET A 273 -1.53 3.20 17.00
C MET A 273 -0.73 2.21 16.17
N HIS A 274 -1.40 1.38 15.39
CA HIS A 274 -0.74 0.42 14.49
C HIS A 274 0.18 1.11 13.48
N LYS A 275 -0.24 2.26 12.92
CA LYS A 275 0.50 3.00 11.88
C LYS A 275 1.67 3.82 12.41
N ILE A 276 1.56 4.40 13.60
CA ILE A 276 2.57 5.35 14.10
C ILE A 276 3.34 4.88 15.34
N SER A 277 2.85 3.87 16.07
CA SER A 277 3.49 3.36 17.29
C SER A 277 3.90 1.89 17.19
N ASP A 278 2.93 0.95 17.10
CA ASP A 278 3.19 -0.48 17.26
C ASP A 278 4.19 -1.01 16.23
N PHE A 279 4.03 -0.61 14.98
CA PHE A 279 4.95 -1.01 13.91
C PHE A 279 6.35 -0.42 14.11
N LYS A 280 6.43 0.86 14.55
CA LYS A 280 7.71 1.52 14.86
C LYS A 280 8.44 0.81 16.00
N LYS A 281 7.73 0.43 17.08
CA LYS A 281 8.31 -0.34 18.19
C LYS A 281 8.90 -1.67 17.72
N ARG A 282 8.33 -2.27 16.69
CA ARG A 282 8.78 -3.57 16.19
C ARG A 282 9.87 -3.49 15.13
N PHE A 283 9.76 -2.56 14.18
CA PHE A 283 10.61 -2.49 12.99
C PHE A 283 11.49 -1.23 12.91
N GLY A 284 11.36 -0.29 13.86
CA GLY A 284 12.19 0.91 13.95
C GLY A 284 11.73 2.11 13.12
N TYR A 285 10.66 1.99 12.32
CA TYR A 285 10.10 3.07 11.50
C TYR A 285 8.57 2.98 11.43
N HIS A 286 7.91 4.11 11.14
CA HIS A 286 6.44 4.15 11.08
C HIS A 286 5.90 3.29 9.94
N MET A 287 4.72 2.71 10.13
CA MET A 287 4.01 1.98 9.09
C MET A 287 3.37 2.91 8.06
N CYS A 288 2.89 4.07 8.49
CA CYS A 288 2.38 5.10 7.58
C CYS A 288 3.51 5.66 6.73
N ILE A 289 3.24 5.87 5.44
CA ILE A 289 4.17 6.46 4.46
C ILE A 289 3.79 7.88 4.04
N GLY A 290 2.71 8.45 4.58
CA GLY A 290 2.29 9.81 4.27
C GLY A 290 1.80 10.04 2.83
N CYS A 291 1.30 9.01 2.14
CA CYS A 291 0.84 9.16 0.76
C CYS A 291 -0.52 9.87 0.60
N GLY A 292 -1.28 10.08 1.67
CA GLY A 292 -2.56 10.78 1.67
C GLY A 292 -3.75 10.06 1.02
N ARG A 293 -3.59 8.92 0.37
CA ARG A 293 -4.70 8.20 -0.31
C ARG A 293 -5.90 7.92 0.59
N CYS A 294 -5.66 7.67 1.89
CA CYS A 294 -6.75 7.41 2.83
C CYS A 294 -7.59 8.66 3.14
N ASP A 295 -7.00 9.86 3.03
CA ASP A 295 -7.67 11.13 3.19
C ASP A 295 -8.52 11.41 1.95
N ASP A 296 -7.96 11.20 0.75
CA ASP A 296 -8.66 11.38 -0.54
C ASP A 296 -9.85 10.43 -0.69
N ALA A 297 -9.70 9.17 -0.27
CA ALA A 297 -10.73 8.15 -0.46
C ALA A 297 -11.87 8.19 0.56
N CYS A 298 -11.77 9.02 1.62
CA CYS A 298 -12.75 9.02 2.70
C CYS A 298 -14.05 9.75 2.29
N PRO A 299 -15.21 9.07 2.23
CA PRO A 299 -16.46 9.72 1.85
C PRO A 299 -16.96 10.71 2.90
N GLU A 300 -16.48 10.60 4.14
CA GLU A 300 -16.82 11.50 5.26
C GLU A 300 -15.73 12.54 5.53
N TYR A 301 -14.81 12.72 4.59
CA TYR A 301 -13.72 13.70 4.69
C TYR A 301 -12.93 13.62 6.01
N ILE A 302 -12.72 12.42 6.51
CA ILE A 302 -11.87 12.17 7.67
C ILE A 302 -10.43 12.18 7.22
N SER A 303 -9.64 13.13 7.71
CA SER A 303 -8.21 13.22 7.46
C SER A 303 -7.43 12.41 8.51
N PHE A 304 -6.64 11.47 8.03
CA PHE A 304 -5.74 10.67 8.87
C PHE A 304 -4.55 11.49 9.36
N SER A 305 -4.04 12.41 8.54
CA SER A 305 -2.98 13.36 8.89
C SER A 305 -3.43 14.28 10.04
N ASN A 306 -4.65 14.82 9.96
CA ASN A 306 -5.24 15.61 11.03
C ASN A 306 -5.50 14.79 12.29
N CYS A 307 -5.89 13.53 12.16
CA CYS A 307 -6.06 12.65 13.32
C CYS A 307 -4.76 12.48 14.11
N ILE A 308 -3.62 12.33 13.41
CA ILE A 308 -2.30 12.25 14.05
C ILE A 308 -1.96 13.57 14.75
N ASN A 309 -2.18 14.72 14.09
CA ASN A 309 -1.91 16.03 14.67
C ASN A 309 -2.79 16.32 15.91
N LYS A 310 -4.07 15.94 15.88
CA LYS A 310 -4.95 16.03 17.06
C LYS A 310 -4.41 15.20 18.22
N LEU A 311 -4.01 13.94 17.93
CA LEU A 311 -3.43 13.07 18.95
C LEU A 311 -2.16 13.69 19.57
N ASN A 312 -1.28 14.25 18.74
CA ASN A 312 -0.06 14.91 19.22
C ASN A 312 -0.38 16.11 20.12
N LYS A 313 -1.42 16.87 19.78
CA LYS A 313 -1.89 18.01 20.59
C LYS A 313 -2.43 17.56 21.95
N GLU A 314 -3.27 16.53 21.98
CA GLU A 314 -3.82 15.97 23.23
C GLU A 314 -2.69 15.48 24.16
N LEU A 315 -1.72 14.77 23.62
CA LEU A 315 -0.60 14.24 24.42
C LEU A 315 0.33 15.37 24.93
N LYS A 316 0.49 16.47 24.18
CA LYS A 316 1.26 17.65 24.64
C LYS A 316 0.48 18.49 25.66
N GLY A 317 -0.86 18.57 25.51
CA GLY A 317 -1.74 19.32 26.43
C GLY A 317 -1.90 18.66 27.80
N GLY A 318 -2.01 17.35 27.82
CA GLY A 318 -2.13 16.58 29.07
C GLY A 318 -0.84 16.46 29.89
N ALA A 319 0.30 16.93 29.34
CA ALA A 319 1.59 16.98 30.07
C ALA A 319 1.77 18.27 30.89
N ASN A 320 0.80 19.21 30.82
CA ASN A 320 0.86 20.51 31.49
C ASN A 320 -0.20 20.68 32.61
N ASP A 321 -0.99 19.65 32.89
CA ASP A 321 -1.90 19.57 34.06
C ASP A 321 -1.34 18.53 35.07
#